data_65c350ea54fbbe106fcf8701c3589e2c
#
_entry.id   65c350ea54fbbe106fcf8701c3589e2c
#
_cell.length_a   1.000
_cell.length_b   1.000
_cell.length_c   1.000
_cell.angle_alpha   90.00
_cell.angle_beta   90.00
_cell.angle_gamma   90.00
#
_symmetry.space_group_name_H-M   'P 1'
#
loop_
_entity.id
_entity.type
_entity.pdbx_description
1 polymer ?
#
loop_
_entity_poly.entity_id
_entity_poly.type
_entity_poly.pdbx_seq_one_letter_code
_entity_poly.pdbx_strand_id
1 'polypeptide(L)'
;MELTPQGQSLVEAARAVSGGRRTLSGIELTLSQMLGVERVCVVRGDADIDSGVMEEVARAAARQIRFLLQGAHVMAVTGGRTVAKTAEAIAVAAPMEITVVPAQGGMGGGVSTQANTVAERFAQKLGGYYRFLHLPDGLSGAAADELARLPQVREPLELVRHA
;
A
#
# COMPACT_ATOMS: atom_id res chain seq x y z
N MET A 1 -29.56 35.40 6.72
CA MET A 1 -29.71 34.14 7.47
C MET A 1 -28.48 34.01 8.35
N GLU A 2 -28.61 34.20 9.66
CA GLU A 2 -27.49 34.12 10.61
C GLU A 2 -27.38 32.68 11.14
N LEU A 3 -26.14 32.28 11.40
CA LEU A 3 -25.86 30.95 11.96
C LEU A 3 -26.25 30.94 13.46
N THR A 4 -26.82 29.86 13.92
CA THR A 4 -27.02 29.61 15.35
C THR A 4 -25.67 29.49 16.07
N PRO A 5 -25.58 29.71 17.40
CA PRO A 5 -24.33 29.54 18.15
C PRO A 5 -23.68 28.17 17.94
N GLN A 6 -24.49 27.10 17.87
CA GLN A 6 -24.01 25.76 17.54
C GLN A 6 -23.48 25.67 16.10
N GLY A 7 -24.12 26.32 15.14
CA GLY A 7 -23.67 26.40 13.75
C GLY A 7 -22.34 27.16 13.63
N GLN A 8 -22.14 28.23 14.39
CA GLN A 8 -20.87 28.94 14.44
C GLN A 8 -19.74 28.07 15.02
N SER A 9 -19.98 27.35 16.11
CA SER A 9 -19.01 26.43 16.71
C SER A 9 -18.62 25.29 15.76
N LEU A 10 -19.57 24.74 15.00
CA LEU A 10 -19.30 23.74 13.99
C LEU A 10 -18.47 24.29 12.82
N VAL A 11 -18.74 25.51 12.37
CA VAL A 11 -17.94 26.18 11.34
C VAL A 11 -16.51 26.47 11.80
N GLU A 12 -16.33 26.88 13.07
CA GLU A 12 -15.01 27.11 13.65
C GLU A 12 -14.23 25.79 13.78
N ALA A 13 -14.86 24.71 14.25
CA ALA A 13 -14.27 23.38 14.30
C ALA A 13 -13.89 22.88 12.89
N ALA A 14 -14.76 23.06 11.91
CA ALA A 14 -14.47 22.72 10.52
C ALA A 14 -13.32 23.54 9.93
N ARG A 15 -13.21 24.83 10.27
CA ARG A 15 -12.10 25.69 9.85
C ARG A 15 -10.78 25.27 10.50
N ALA A 16 -10.78 24.90 11.79
CA ALA A 16 -9.60 24.39 12.47
C ALA A 16 -9.08 23.10 11.83
N VAL A 17 -9.98 22.17 11.50
CA VAL A 17 -9.65 20.93 10.78
C VAL A 17 -9.18 21.23 9.35
N SER A 18 -9.81 22.17 8.65
CA SER A 18 -9.44 22.57 7.29
C SER A 18 -8.11 23.35 7.25
N GLY A 19 -7.80 24.17 8.27
CA GLY A 19 -6.51 24.84 8.42
C GLY A 19 -5.35 23.85 8.54
N GLY A 20 -5.56 22.78 9.31
CA GLY A 20 -4.59 21.68 9.39
C GLY A 20 -4.42 20.93 8.07
N ARG A 21 -5.48 20.75 7.28
CA ARG A 21 -5.42 20.15 5.94
C ARG A 21 -4.66 21.02 4.93
N ARG A 22 -4.86 22.36 4.97
CA ARG A 22 -4.11 23.28 4.11
C ARG A 22 -2.60 23.22 4.35
N THR A 23 -2.17 23.10 5.60
CA THR A 23 -0.74 23.00 5.94
C THR A 23 -0.15 21.68 5.43
N LEU A 24 -0.85 20.55 5.60
CA LEU A 24 -0.40 19.26 5.05
C LEU A 24 -0.39 19.29 3.52
N SER A 25 -1.43 19.80 2.87
CA SER A 25 -1.49 19.91 1.41
C SER A 25 -0.36 20.78 0.84
N GLY A 26 0.07 21.82 1.55
CA GLY A 26 1.24 22.62 1.17
C GLY A 26 2.54 21.81 1.21
N ILE A 27 2.74 21.01 2.25
CA ILE A 27 3.89 20.12 2.39
C ILE A 27 3.85 19.03 1.30
N GLU A 28 2.70 18.42 1.08
CA GLU A 28 2.50 17.39 0.05
C GLU A 28 2.84 17.90 -1.35
N LEU A 29 2.40 19.11 -1.70
CA LEU A 29 2.72 19.75 -2.98
C LEU A 29 4.22 20.03 -3.11
N THR A 30 4.85 20.58 -2.07
CA THR A 30 6.28 20.86 -2.08
C THR A 30 7.08 19.58 -2.26
N LEU A 31 6.75 18.51 -1.51
CA LEU A 31 7.42 17.23 -1.60
C LEU A 31 7.19 16.55 -2.96
N SER A 32 5.98 16.63 -3.51
CA SER A 32 5.66 16.12 -4.85
C SER A 32 6.57 16.77 -5.91
N GLN A 33 6.73 18.09 -5.86
CA GLN A 33 7.60 18.84 -6.77
C GLN A 33 9.09 18.49 -6.59
N MET A 34 9.55 18.41 -5.33
CA MET A 34 10.97 18.11 -5.04
C MET A 34 11.37 16.68 -5.42
N LEU A 35 10.45 15.72 -5.25
CA LEU A 35 10.70 14.31 -5.53
C LEU A 35 10.36 13.93 -6.99
N GLY A 36 9.72 14.81 -7.76
CA GLY A 36 9.29 14.51 -9.12
C GLY A 36 8.22 13.41 -9.20
N VAL A 37 7.36 13.28 -8.16
CA VAL A 37 6.30 12.29 -8.12
C VAL A 37 4.93 12.97 -8.24
N GLU A 38 3.96 12.28 -8.83
CA GLU A 38 2.62 12.85 -9.07
C GLU A 38 1.86 13.14 -7.77
N ARG A 39 2.08 12.32 -6.75
CA ARG A 39 1.32 12.42 -5.50
C ARG A 39 2.14 12.07 -4.29
N VAL A 40 1.98 12.88 -3.26
CA VAL A 40 2.49 12.64 -1.91
C VAL A 40 1.31 12.70 -0.95
N CYS A 41 1.27 11.82 0.03
CA CYS A 41 0.32 11.86 1.14
C CYS A 41 1.11 11.88 2.44
N VAL A 42 0.90 12.93 3.24
CA VAL A 42 1.59 13.11 4.52
C VAL A 42 0.64 12.80 5.66
N VAL A 43 1.07 11.95 6.58
CA VAL A 43 0.39 11.64 7.84
C VAL A 43 1.14 12.33 8.98
N ARG A 44 0.41 12.92 9.92
CA ARG A 44 1.02 13.59 11.08
C ARG A 44 1.51 12.59 12.10
N GLY A 45 2.64 12.88 12.70
CA GLY A 45 3.21 12.11 13.80
C GLY A 45 4.48 11.37 13.42
N ASP A 46 4.97 10.58 14.36
CA ASP A 46 6.18 9.78 14.24
C ASP A 46 5.80 8.31 14.48
N ALA A 47 5.91 7.49 13.45
CA ALA A 47 5.54 6.09 13.50
C ALA A 47 6.53 5.21 14.31
N ASP A 48 7.72 5.72 14.63
CA ASP A 48 8.68 5.03 15.49
C ASP A 48 8.34 5.23 16.97
N ILE A 49 7.63 6.32 17.30
CA ILE A 49 7.22 6.65 18.67
C ILE A 49 5.79 6.19 18.94
N ASP A 50 4.87 6.41 17.98
CA ASP A 50 3.45 6.11 18.13
C ASP A 50 2.98 5.12 17.06
N SER A 51 2.63 3.91 17.50
CA SER A 51 2.11 2.85 16.62
C SER A 51 0.79 3.22 15.92
N GLY A 52 0.01 4.14 16.48
CA GLY A 52 -1.22 4.66 15.87
C GLY A 52 -0.95 5.40 14.57
N VAL A 53 0.21 6.08 14.47
CA VAL A 53 0.63 6.76 13.23
C VAL A 53 0.86 5.76 12.10
N MET A 54 1.44 4.59 12.40
CA MET A 54 1.62 3.53 11.40
C MET A 54 0.27 3.04 10.84
N GLU A 55 -0.75 2.96 11.67
CA GLU A 55 -2.10 2.60 11.23
C GLU A 55 -2.75 3.69 10.37
N GLU A 56 -2.50 4.95 10.69
CA GLU A 56 -2.95 6.06 9.84
C GLU A 56 -2.26 6.07 8.48
N VAL A 57 -0.95 5.81 8.44
CA VAL A 57 -0.20 5.62 7.19
C VAL A 57 -0.79 4.47 6.37
N ALA A 58 -1.05 3.33 7.01
CA ALA A 58 -1.65 2.17 6.36
C ALA A 58 -3.05 2.50 5.78
N ARG A 59 -3.89 3.20 6.54
CA ARG A 59 -5.21 3.65 6.05
C ARG A 59 -5.11 4.65 4.89
N ALA A 60 -4.15 5.57 4.97
CA ALA A 60 -3.91 6.53 3.90
C ALA A 60 -3.46 5.83 2.61
N ALA A 61 -2.51 4.90 2.70
CA ALA A 61 -2.06 4.08 1.59
C ALA A 61 -3.18 3.22 1.01
N ALA A 62 -3.97 2.55 1.84
CA ALA A 62 -5.10 1.71 1.41
C ALA A 62 -6.13 2.49 0.57
N ARG A 63 -6.40 3.76 0.92
CA ARG A 63 -7.29 4.62 0.12
C ARG A 63 -6.71 4.92 -1.26
N GLN A 64 -5.40 5.12 -1.36
CA GLN A 64 -4.74 5.42 -2.63
C GLN A 64 -4.66 4.18 -3.54
N ILE A 65 -4.39 3.01 -2.98
CA ILE A 65 -4.22 1.77 -3.73
C ILE A 65 -5.42 1.49 -4.63
N ARG A 66 -6.64 1.55 -4.12
CA ARG A 66 -7.83 1.29 -4.95
C ARG A 66 -7.97 2.27 -6.12
N PHE A 67 -7.55 3.50 -5.94
CA PHE A 67 -7.56 4.49 -7.02
C PHE A 67 -6.47 4.18 -8.05
N LEU A 68 -5.27 3.83 -7.60
CA LEU A 68 -4.13 3.52 -8.48
C LEU A 68 -4.33 2.22 -9.27
N LEU A 69 -5.12 1.28 -8.74
CA LEU A 69 -5.39 -0.01 -9.38
C LEU A 69 -6.54 0.04 -10.41
N GLN A 70 -7.12 1.20 -10.70
CA GLN A 70 -8.15 1.31 -11.72
C GLN A 70 -7.59 0.96 -13.10
N GLY A 71 -8.12 -0.12 -13.68
CA GLY A 71 -7.65 -0.65 -14.98
C GLY A 71 -6.38 -1.51 -14.91
N ALA A 72 -5.79 -1.71 -13.72
CA ALA A 72 -4.69 -2.64 -13.54
C ALA A 72 -5.20 -4.09 -13.43
N HIS A 73 -4.48 -5.02 -14.05
CA HIS A 73 -4.77 -6.45 -13.96
C HIS A 73 -3.77 -7.20 -13.08
N VAL A 74 -2.63 -6.60 -12.79
CA VAL A 74 -1.57 -7.15 -11.94
C VAL A 74 -1.13 -6.11 -10.92
N MET A 75 -0.89 -6.56 -9.69
CA MET A 75 -0.30 -5.79 -8.61
C MET A 75 0.87 -6.56 -8.02
N ALA A 76 2.07 -6.02 -8.09
CA ALA A 76 3.23 -6.58 -7.42
C ALA A 76 3.42 -5.95 -6.03
N VAL A 77 3.67 -6.78 -5.02
CA VAL A 77 3.83 -6.34 -3.64
C VAL A 77 5.08 -6.92 -2.98
N THR A 78 5.69 -6.14 -2.12
CA THR A 78 6.77 -6.63 -1.24
C THR A 78 6.20 -7.09 0.11
N GLY A 79 7.02 -7.74 0.91
CA GLY A 79 6.74 -7.95 2.32
C GLY A 79 6.99 -6.70 3.17
N GLY A 80 6.80 -6.85 4.47
CA GLY A 80 7.07 -5.81 5.46
C GLY A 80 5.84 -5.40 6.27
N ARG A 81 6.10 -4.86 7.47
CA ARG A 81 5.03 -4.51 8.43
C ARG A 81 4.07 -3.45 7.90
N THR A 82 4.57 -2.41 7.27
CA THR A 82 3.76 -1.32 6.73
C THR A 82 2.86 -1.82 5.61
N VAL A 83 3.39 -2.63 4.70
CA VAL A 83 2.65 -3.19 3.56
C VAL A 83 1.58 -4.16 4.05
N ALA A 84 1.90 -5.01 5.05
CA ALA A 84 0.93 -5.91 5.68
C ALA A 84 -0.22 -5.14 6.34
N LYS A 85 0.07 -4.08 7.13
CA LYS A 85 -0.96 -3.21 7.71
C LYS A 85 -1.79 -2.48 6.66
N THR A 86 -1.18 -2.09 5.54
CA THR A 86 -1.90 -1.49 4.42
C THR A 86 -2.91 -2.47 3.81
N ALA A 87 -2.53 -3.73 3.61
CA ALA A 87 -3.45 -4.77 3.15
C ALA A 87 -4.63 -4.95 4.11
N GLU A 88 -4.37 -4.97 5.42
CA GLU A 88 -5.40 -5.08 6.47
C GLU A 88 -6.37 -3.89 6.45
N ALA A 89 -5.88 -2.69 6.18
CA ALA A 89 -6.63 -1.44 6.16
C ALA A 89 -7.50 -1.26 4.91
N ILE A 90 -7.36 -2.09 3.88
CA ILE A 90 -8.21 -2.02 2.68
C ILE A 90 -9.66 -2.35 3.07
N ALA A 91 -10.55 -1.42 2.78
CA ALA A 91 -11.98 -1.63 2.95
C ALA A 91 -12.49 -2.66 1.91
N VAL A 92 -13.27 -3.61 2.37
CA VAL A 92 -13.96 -4.55 1.48
C VAL A 92 -14.96 -3.78 0.63
N ALA A 93 -14.85 -3.91 -0.67
CA ALA A 93 -15.73 -3.28 -1.65
C ALA A 93 -15.96 -4.25 -2.82
N ALA A 94 -16.53 -3.77 -3.92
CA ALA A 94 -16.70 -4.61 -5.11
C ALA A 94 -15.40 -5.30 -5.51
N PRO A 95 -15.43 -6.60 -5.85
CA PRO A 95 -14.25 -7.33 -6.30
C PRO A 95 -13.57 -6.67 -7.50
N MET A 96 -12.26 -6.80 -7.56
CA MET A 96 -11.43 -6.33 -8.68
C MET A 96 -10.88 -7.53 -9.43
N GLU A 97 -10.90 -7.48 -10.75
CA GLU A 97 -10.23 -8.49 -11.60
C GLU A 97 -8.72 -8.24 -11.62
N ILE A 98 -8.07 -8.51 -10.50
CA ILE A 98 -6.65 -8.26 -10.31
C ILE A 98 -5.93 -9.51 -9.79
N THR A 99 -4.74 -9.74 -10.28
CA THR A 99 -3.83 -10.78 -9.76
C THR A 99 -2.72 -10.11 -8.94
N VAL A 100 -2.62 -10.47 -7.67
CA VAL A 100 -1.57 -9.97 -6.78
C VAL A 100 -0.42 -10.98 -6.75
N VAL A 101 0.80 -10.48 -6.93
CA VAL A 101 2.03 -11.28 -6.96
C VAL A 101 3.08 -10.73 -6.01
N PRO A 102 3.90 -11.56 -5.35
CA PRO A 102 5.05 -11.09 -4.59
C PRO A 102 6.14 -10.56 -5.54
N ALA A 103 6.68 -9.38 -5.23
CA ALA A 103 7.80 -8.78 -5.96
C ALA A 103 9.17 -9.20 -5.43
N GLN A 104 9.21 -9.99 -4.38
CA GLN A 104 10.45 -10.52 -3.78
C GLN A 104 10.23 -11.93 -3.27
N GLY A 105 11.32 -12.69 -3.13
CA GLY A 105 11.31 -14.02 -2.55
C GLY A 105 11.00 -14.05 -1.06
N GLY A 106 11.08 -15.24 -0.46
CA GLY A 106 10.85 -15.41 0.99
C GLY A 106 12.02 -14.89 1.78
N MET A 107 11.82 -13.87 2.60
CA MET A 107 12.79 -13.40 3.59
C MET A 107 12.61 -14.17 4.90
N GLY A 108 13.72 -14.50 5.54
CA GLY A 108 13.67 -14.96 6.93
C GLY A 108 13.02 -13.88 7.81
N GLY A 109 11.91 -14.20 8.47
CA GLY A 109 11.15 -13.26 9.29
C GLY A 109 9.78 -13.81 9.68
N GLY A 110 8.95 -12.98 10.32
CA GLY A 110 7.60 -13.37 10.71
C GLY A 110 6.72 -13.68 9.50
N VAL A 111 6.03 -14.81 9.54
CA VAL A 111 5.16 -15.27 8.44
C VAL A 111 4.17 -14.19 7.98
N SER A 112 3.64 -13.41 8.93
CA SER A 112 2.63 -12.38 8.67
C SER A 112 3.11 -11.20 7.80
N THR A 113 4.43 -11.03 7.66
CA THR A 113 5.04 -9.93 6.90
C THR A 113 5.78 -10.40 5.66
N GLN A 114 5.75 -11.70 5.36
CA GLN A 114 6.34 -12.23 4.13
C GLN A 114 5.54 -11.80 2.90
N ALA A 115 6.22 -11.58 1.79
CA ALA A 115 5.62 -11.08 0.55
C ALA A 115 4.48 -11.98 0.04
N ASN A 116 4.61 -13.30 0.13
CA ASN A 116 3.56 -14.25 -0.22
C ASN A 116 2.29 -14.07 0.64
N THR A 117 2.44 -13.96 1.96
CA THR A 117 1.32 -13.75 2.89
C THR A 117 0.66 -12.38 2.67
N VAL A 118 1.47 -11.35 2.39
CA VAL A 118 0.96 -10.02 2.09
C VAL A 118 0.20 -9.99 0.77
N ALA A 119 0.72 -10.65 -0.27
CA ALA A 119 0.04 -10.77 -1.57
C ALA A 119 -1.32 -11.47 -1.43
N GLU A 120 -1.38 -12.57 -0.67
CA GLU A 120 -2.63 -13.26 -0.37
C GLU A 120 -3.65 -12.34 0.31
N ARG A 121 -3.23 -11.57 1.34
CA ARG A 121 -4.12 -10.63 2.05
C ARG A 121 -4.65 -9.53 1.12
N PHE A 122 -3.80 -8.96 0.27
CA PHE A 122 -4.25 -7.98 -0.71
C PHE A 122 -5.29 -8.60 -1.65
N ALA A 123 -5.03 -9.78 -2.20
CA ALA A 123 -5.97 -10.46 -3.08
C ALA A 123 -7.31 -10.72 -2.41
N GLN A 124 -7.31 -11.23 -1.17
CA GLN A 124 -8.54 -11.44 -0.39
C GLN A 124 -9.31 -10.14 -0.16
N LYS A 125 -8.63 -9.04 0.20
CA LYS A 125 -9.27 -7.74 0.45
C LYS A 125 -9.78 -7.06 -0.81
N LEU A 126 -9.12 -7.26 -1.93
CA LEU A 126 -9.50 -6.72 -3.23
C LEU A 126 -10.52 -7.60 -3.95
N GLY A 127 -10.75 -8.83 -3.47
CA GLY A 127 -11.61 -9.82 -4.14
C GLY A 127 -11.02 -10.34 -5.44
N GLY A 128 -9.69 -10.33 -5.55
CA GLY A 128 -8.92 -10.78 -6.71
C GLY A 128 -8.23 -12.13 -6.49
N TYR A 129 -7.26 -12.40 -7.31
CA TYR A 129 -6.46 -13.63 -7.30
C TYR A 129 -5.06 -13.34 -6.79
N TYR A 130 -4.33 -14.36 -6.34
CA TYR A 130 -2.90 -14.25 -6.02
C TYR A 130 -2.11 -15.41 -6.65
N ARG A 131 -0.79 -15.17 -6.82
CA ARG A 131 0.17 -16.18 -7.20
C ARG A 131 1.29 -16.21 -6.19
N PHE A 132 1.76 -17.40 -5.83
CA PHE A 132 2.93 -17.56 -4.98
C PHE A 132 4.21 -17.43 -5.79
N LEU A 133 5.22 -16.82 -5.20
CA LEU A 133 6.59 -16.87 -5.69
C LEU A 133 7.42 -17.77 -4.76
N HIS A 134 7.73 -18.98 -5.24
CA HIS A 134 8.56 -19.94 -4.52
C HIS A 134 10.04 -19.72 -4.83
N LEU A 135 10.58 -18.58 -4.41
CA LEU A 135 11.96 -18.19 -4.60
C LEU A 135 12.56 -17.78 -3.25
N PRO A 136 13.56 -18.48 -2.73
CA PRO A 136 14.27 -18.05 -1.49
C PRO A 136 15.06 -16.78 -1.74
N ASP A 137 15.20 -15.95 -0.71
CA ASP A 137 16.13 -14.81 -0.73
C ASP A 137 17.57 -15.27 -0.52
N GLY A 138 18.52 -14.42 -0.94
CA GLY A 138 19.94 -14.64 -0.74
C GLY A 138 20.57 -15.68 -1.68
N LEU A 139 19.89 -16.03 -2.75
CA LEU A 139 20.45 -16.91 -3.79
C LEU A 139 21.58 -16.21 -4.55
N SER A 140 22.60 -16.98 -4.97
CA SER A 140 23.55 -16.51 -5.98
C SER A 140 22.84 -16.30 -7.32
N GLY A 141 23.36 -15.41 -8.16
CA GLY A 141 22.78 -15.16 -9.49
C GLY A 141 22.54 -16.42 -10.29
N ALA A 142 23.53 -17.35 -10.34
CA ALA A 142 23.42 -18.61 -11.06
C ALA A 142 22.27 -19.51 -10.52
N ALA A 143 22.12 -19.61 -9.19
CA ALA A 143 21.05 -20.39 -8.59
C ALA A 143 19.68 -19.75 -8.84
N ALA A 144 19.60 -18.42 -8.78
CA ALA A 144 18.38 -17.68 -9.10
C ALA A 144 17.97 -17.89 -10.56
N ASP A 145 18.92 -17.86 -11.51
CA ASP A 145 18.68 -18.08 -12.94
C ASP A 145 18.17 -19.50 -13.22
N GLU A 146 18.71 -20.50 -12.53
CA GLU A 146 18.24 -21.89 -12.67
C GLU A 146 16.82 -22.05 -12.13
N LEU A 147 16.53 -21.52 -10.94
CA LEU A 147 15.18 -21.57 -10.37
C LEU A 147 14.17 -20.79 -11.21
N ALA A 148 14.56 -19.67 -11.81
CA ALA A 148 13.70 -18.87 -12.67
C ALA A 148 13.25 -19.60 -13.96
N ARG A 149 13.91 -20.72 -14.32
CA ARG A 149 13.48 -21.58 -15.44
C ARG A 149 12.31 -22.49 -15.08
N LEU A 150 12.09 -22.75 -13.80
CA LEU A 150 10.97 -23.56 -13.35
C LEU A 150 9.65 -22.82 -13.58
N PRO A 151 8.62 -23.44 -14.18
CA PRO A 151 7.35 -22.76 -14.48
C PRO A 151 6.73 -22.05 -13.27
N GLN A 152 6.74 -22.69 -12.10
CA GLN A 152 6.18 -22.15 -10.84
C GLN A 152 6.93 -20.93 -10.30
N VAL A 153 8.13 -20.64 -10.79
CA VAL A 153 8.91 -19.44 -10.46
C VAL A 153 8.82 -18.42 -11.59
N ARG A 154 8.95 -18.90 -12.84
CA ARG A 154 8.92 -18.06 -14.03
C ARG A 154 7.62 -17.30 -14.19
N GLU A 155 6.48 -17.99 -14.08
CA GLU A 155 5.17 -17.36 -14.28
C GLU A 155 4.91 -16.17 -13.32
N PRO A 156 5.12 -16.27 -11.99
CA PRO A 156 5.02 -15.11 -11.12
C PRO A 156 6.01 -13.99 -11.44
N LEU A 157 7.25 -14.32 -11.83
CA LEU A 157 8.25 -13.32 -12.22
C LEU A 157 7.87 -12.57 -13.51
N GLU A 158 7.26 -13.26 -14.47
CA GLU A 158 6.72 -12.62 -15.67
C GLU A 158 5.58 -11.66 -15.32
N LEU A 159 4.68 -12.04 -14.41
CA LEU A 159 3.62 -11.14 -13.93
C LEU A 159 4.20 -9.89 -13.26
N VAL A 160 5.25 -10.01 -12.45
CA VAL A 160 5.92 -8.85 -11.81
C VAL A 160 6.45 -7.84 -12.84
N ARG A 161 6.90 -8.32 -14.01
CA ARG A 161 7.41 -7.42 -15.08
C ARG A 161 6.31 -6.64 -15.80
N HIS A 162 5.06 -7.06 -15.65
CA HIS A 162 3.88 -6.45 -16.26
C HIS A 162 2.95 -5.76 -15.24
N ALA A 163 3.39 -5.62 -13.97
CA ALA A 163 2.65 -5.00 -12.88
C ALA A 163 2.69 -3.47 -12.94
#